data_616385d9379d5ea66cb371aab4b6616e
#
_entry.id   616385d9379d5ea66cb371aab4b6616e
#
_cell.length_a   1.000
_cell.length_b   1.000
_cell.length_c   1.000
_cell.angle_alpha   90.00
_cell.angle_beta   90.00
_cell.angle_gamma   90.00
#
_symmetry.space_group_name_H-M   'P 1'
#
loop_
_entity.id
_entity.type
_entity.pdbx_description
1 polymer ?
#
loop_
_entity_poly.entity_id
_entity_poly.type
_entity_poly.pdbx_seq_one_letter_code
_entity_poly.pdbx_strand_id
1 'polypeptide(L)'
;AIADPAVAPVYDSSRDREYLWGLVTDKYHYRPIYRPFAGSISPDGISPGDIQQGSLGDCYFLAALASVAQQHPEVIWNAIKDNGDGTYTVTFYQNGKPVKITVDNEFPVREDSNGNPTTQSAYANTGSTPQELWPLIMEKAYARLDGNSYSKIVGGWPGEAVELLTGTPPQRLDLSASTPEEARNRLQELQDYLNEGHYLTAATRPKGVLESLKGWPSNVVPNHAYSIERVDVENGLIYVRNPWGSGRTPAPM
;
A
#
# COMPACT_ATOMS: atom_id res chain seq x y z
N ALA A 1 19.54 -12.70 -16.82
CA ALA A 1 18.65 -12.78 -15.66
C ALA A 1 18.49 -11.38 -15.05
N ILE A 2 17.28 -11.02 -14.66
CA ILE A 2 16.98 -9.78 -13.93
C ILE A 2 17.32 -10.06 -12.46
N ALA A 3 18.10 -9.15 -11.84
CA ALA A 3 18.42 -9.30 -10.41
C ALA A 3 17.22 -8.91 -9.56
N ASP A 4 16.76 -9.82 -8.73
CA ASP A 4 15.66 -9.57 -7.78
C ASP A 4 16.07 -8.60 -6.67
N PRO A 5 15.14 -7.78 -6.17
CA PRO A 5 15.35 -6.99 -4.98
C PRO A 5 15.65 -7.86 -3.75
N ALA A 6 16.54 -7.39 -2.88
CA ALA A 6 16.79 -8.08 -1.60
C ALA A 6 15.51 -8.13 -0.77
N VAL A 7 15.15 -9.31 -0.25
CA VAL A 7 13.95 -9.52 0.57
C VAL A 7 14.11 -8.89 1.96
N ALA A 8 13.01 -8.32 2.49
CA ALA A 8 12.89 -7.93 3.88
C ALA A 8 12.54 -9.15 4.76
N PRO A 9 13.05 -9.23 6.00
CA PRO A 9 12.62 -10.26 6.93
C PRO A 9 11.12 -10.14 7.26
N VAL A 10 10.44 -11.28 7.36
CA VAL A 10 9.04 -11.35 7.80
C VAL A 10 8.98 -11.89 9.22
N TYR A 11 8.27 -11.19 10.09
CA TYR A 11 7.98 -11.63 11.44
C TYR A 11 6.73 -12.53 11.44
N ASP A 12 6.85 -13.70 12.04
CA ASP A 12 5.76 -14.66 12.21
C ASP A 12 5.55 -14.97 13.69
N SER A 13 4.60 -14.29 14.31
CA SER A 13 4.29 -14.45 15.73
C SER A 13 3.76 -15.84 16.09
N SER A 14 3.25 -16.61 15.13
CA SER A 14 2.76 -17.97 15.37
C SER A 14 3.89 -18.96 15.70
N ARG A 15 5.13 -18.57 15.41
CA ARG A 15 6.34 -19.37 15.67
C ARG A 15 7.24 -18.77 16.75
N ASP A 16 6.77 -17.75 17.45
CA ASP A 16 7.49 -17.19 18.59
C ASP A 16 7.68 -18.25 19.68
N ARG A 17 8.86 -18.28 20.26
CA ARG A 17 9.14 -19.15 21.41
C ARG A 17 8.91 -18.40 22.70
N GLU A 18 7.97 -18.88 23.50
CA GLU A 18 7.75 -18.39 24.85
C GLU A 18 8.64 -19.15 25.83
N TYR A 19 9.45 -18.41 26.58
CA TYR A 19 10.19 -18.93 27.72
C TYR A 19 9.74 -18.20 28.98
N LEU A 20 9.45 -18.96 30.04
CA LEU A 20 9.17 -18.44 31.38
C LEU A 20 8.11 -17.32 31.48
N TRP A 21 6.93 -17.67 31.95
CA TRP A 21 5.86 -16.73 32.34
C TRP A 21 5.18 -15.95 31.21
N GLY A 22 5.14 -16.47 30.01
CA GLY A 22 4.49 -15.80 28.86
C GLY A 22 5.30 -14.65 28.23
N LEU A 23 6.57 -14.54 28.55
CA LEU A 23 7.48 -13.60 27.87
C LEU A 23 8.00 -14.23 26.58
N VAL A 24 7.70 -13.58 25.43
CA VAL A 24 8.30 -13.95 24.15
C VAL A 24 9.77 -13.56 24.17
N THR A 25 10.66 -14.56 24.22
CA THR A 25 12.11 -14.35 24.30
C THR A 25 12.81 -14.51 22.95
N ASP A 26 12.15 -15.17 21.99
CA ASP A 26 12.71 -15.42 20.66
C ASP A 26 11.64 -15.18 19.61
N LYS A 27 11.74 -14.04 18.90
CA LYS A 27 10.83 -13.66 17.82
C LYS A 27 11.26 -14.33 16.54
N TYR A 28 10.36 -15.16 15.99
CA TYR A 28 10.66 -15.86 14.74
C TYR A 28 10.59 -14.94 13.54
N HIS A 29 11.69 -14.87 12.80
CA HIS A 29 11.77 -14.16 11.53
C HIS A 29 12.27 -15.12 10.44
N TYR A 30 11.70 -15.03 9.26
CA TYR A 30 12.19 -15.74 8.08
C TYR A 30 12.47 -14.78 6.93
N ARG A 31 13.25 -15.24 5.96
CA ARG A 31 13.49 -14.51 4.71
C ARG A 31 12.70 -15.17 3.60
N PRO A 32 11.69 -14.51 3.02
CA PRO A 32 10.94 -15.04 1.90
C PRO A 32 11.86 -15.45 0.75
N ILE A 33 11.50 -16.50 0.04
CA ILE A 33 12.17 -16.91 -1.19
C ILE A 33 11.31 -16.56 -2.39
N TYR A 34 11.94 -16.34 -3.54
CA TYR A 34 11.24 -16.06 -4.78
C TYR A 34 10.65 -17.31 -5.40
N ARG A 35 9.44 -17.17 -5.96
CA ARG A 35 8.74 -18.19 -6.73
C ARG A 35 8.03 -17.53 -7.91
N PRO A 36 7.95 -18.23 -9.07
CA PRO A 36 7.17 -17.74 -10.20
C PRO A 36 5.67 -17.77 -9.88
N PHE A 37 4.97 -16.73 -10.32
CA PHE A 37 3.53 -16.61 -10.24
C PHE A 37 2.93 -16.71 -11.63
N ALA A 38 1.85 -17.49 -11.74
CA ALA A 38 1.00 -17.51 -12.91
C ALA A 38 -0.18 -16.57 -12.69
N GLY A 39 -0.47 -15.75 -13.67
CA GLY A 39 -1.57 -14.79 -13.64
C GLY A 39 -1.47 -13.82 -14.80
N SER A 40 -2.42 -12.90 -14.88
CA SER A 40 -2.39 -11.78 -15.82
C SER A 40 -2.21 -10.47 -15.05
N ILE A 41 -1.86 -9.39 -15.76
CA ILE A 41 -1.68 -8.07 -15.14
C ILE A 41 -2.95 -7.70 -14.39
N SER A 42 -4.09 -7.71 -15.07
CA SER A 42 -5.42 -7.43 -14.50
C SER A 42 -6.50 -8.01 -15.42
N PRO A 43 -7.07 -9.16 -15.08
CA PRO A 43 -8.05 -9.85 -15.96
C PRO A 43 -9.42 -9.20 -16.00
N ASP A 44 -9.82 -8.47 -14.97
CA ASP A 44 -11.13 -7.83 -14.82
C ASP A 44 -11.06 -6.30 -14.66
N GLY A 45 -9.88 -5.72 -14.81
CA GLY A 45 -9.62 -4.29 -14.71
C GLY A 45 -9.00 -3.87 -13.37
N ILE A 46 -8.20 -2.82 -13.40
CA ILE A 46 -7.50 -2.29 -12.22
C ILE A 46 -8.48 -1.60 -11.28
N SER A 47 -8.51 -2.05 -10.04
CA SER A 47 -9.37 -1.50 -8.99
C SER A 47 -8.65 -1.38 -7.64
N PRO A 48 -9.09 -0.49 -6.74
CA PRO A 48 -8.57 -0.44 -5.37
C PRO A 48 -8.78 -1.77 -4.62
N GLY A 49 -9.77 -2.58 -5.06
CA GLY A 49 -10.12 -3.88 -4.47
C GLY A 49 -9.02 -4.92 -4.57
N ASP A 50 -8.14 -4.78 -5.55
CA ASP A 50 -7.09 -5.75 -5.86
C ASP A 50 -5.90 -5.65 -4.92
N ILE A 51 -5.83 -4.57 -4.13
CA ILE A 51 -4.71 -4.31 -3.24
C ILE A 51 -4.93 -4.95 -1.87
N GLN A 52 -4.02 -5.82 -1.49
CA GLN A 52 -3.87 -6.34 -0.14
C GLN A 52 -2.41 -6.24 0.31
N GLN A 53 -2.14 -5.42 1.31
CA GLN A 53 -0.83 -5.34 1.93
C GLN A 53 -0.51 -6.64 2.68
N GLY A 54 0.68 -7.16 2.46
CA GLY A 54 1.21 -8.28 3.23
C GLY A 54 2.08 -7.83 4.41
N SER A 55 3.23 -8.47 4.55
CA SER A 55 4.11 -8.28 5.71
C SER A 55 5.13 -7.14 5.55
N LEU A 56 5.02 -6.32 4.51
CA LEU A 56 5.90 -5.18 4.28
C LEU A 56 5.24 -3.89 4.80
N GLY A 57 6.02 -2.98 5.36
CA GLY A 57 5.54 -1.71 5.90
C GLY A 57 5.45 -0.59 4.84
N ASP A 58 4.86 -0.87 3.70
CA ASP A 58 4.74 0.02 2.53
C ASP A 58 3.30 0.55 2.32
N CYS A 59 2.53 0.63 3.41
CA CYS A 59 1.15 1.10 3.39
C CYS A 59 0.96 2.41 2.60
N TYR A 60 1.92 3.32 2.66
CA TYR A 60 1.90 4.60 1.96
C TYR A 60 1.91 4.43 0.44
N PHE A 61 2.68 3.47 -0.09
CA PHE A 61 2.75 3.16 -1.51
C PHE A 61 1.46 2.48 -1.99
N LEU A 62 0.99 1.49 -1.24
CA LEU A 62 -0.25 0.78 -1.56
C LEU A 62 -1.50 1.66 -1.43
N ALA A 63 -1.52 2.60 -0.47
CA ALA A 63 -2.58 3.60 -0.39
C ALA A 63 -2.57 4.56 -1.58
N ALA A 64 -1.38 4.96 -2.06
CA ALA A 64 -1.25 5.77 -3.27
C ALA A 64 -1.72 5.00 -4.52
N LEU A 65 -1.32 3.73 -4.67
CA LEU A 65 -1.82 2.86 -5.73
C LEU A 65 -3.35 2.74 -5.70
N ALA A 66 -3.95 2.55 -4.52
CA ALA A 66 -5.40 2.46 -4.37
C ALA A 66 -6.09 3.77 -4.78
N SER A 67 -5.52 4.92 -4.40
CA SER A 67 -6.07 6.23 -4.78
C SER A 67 -5.99 6.47 -6.30
N VAL A 68 -4.88 6.08 -6.95
CA VAL A 68 -4.72 6.17 -8.40
C VAL A 68 -5.65 5.18 -9.10
N ALA A 69 -5.76 3.95 -8.63
CA ALA A 69 -6.65 2.94 -9.18
C ALA A 69 -8.13 3.35 -9.10
N GLN A 70 -8.51 4.11 -8.08
CA GLN A 70 -9.88 4.61 -7.91
C GLN A 70 -10.22 5.71 -8.90
N GLN A 71 -9.33 6.67 -9.11
CA GLN A 71 -9.62 7.86 -9.90
C GLN A 71 -9.26 7.67 -11.39
N HIS A 72 -8.11 7.06 -11.66
CA HIS A 72 -7.53 6.92 -12.99
C HIS A 72 -6.82 5.56 -13.13
N PRO A 73 -7.57 4.45 -13.19
CA PRO A 73 -6.98 3.10 -13.32
C PRO A 73 -6.09 2.95 -14.56
N GLU A 74 -6.37 3.73 -15.63
CA GLU A 74 -5.57 3.77 -16.84
C GLU A 74 -4.13 4.26 -16.61
N VAL A 75 -3.86 5.03 -15.56
CA VAL A 75 -2.50 5.46 -15.20
C VAL A 75 -1.66 4.23 -14.82
N ILE A 76 -2.19 3.34 -14.00
CA ILE A 76 -1.51 2.10 -13.62
C ILE A 76 -1.40 1.15 -14.81
N TRP A 77 -2.51 0.99 -15.56
CA TRP A 77 -2.52 0.14 -16.75
C TRP A 77 -1.44 0.55 -17.76
N ASN A 78 -1.33 1.84 -18.05
CA ASN A 78 -0.35 2.36 -19.00
C ASN A 78 1.09 2.38 -18.44
N ALA A 79 1.25 2.35 -17.12
CA ALA A 79 2.55 2.26 -16.48
C ALA A 79 3.19 0.87 -16.63
N ILE A 80 2.40 -0.20 -16.77
CA ILE A 80 2.89 -1.57 -16.83
C ILE A 80 2.84 -2.08 -18.29
N LYS A 81 4.01 -2.43 -18.82
CA LYS A 81 4.15 -3.08 -20.11
C LYS A 81 4.56 -4.53 -19.91
N ASP A 82 3.73 -5.48 -20.38
CA ASP A 82 4.13 -6.88 -20.55
C ASP A 82 5.09 -7.00 -21.72
N ASN A 83 6.26 -7.60 -21.51
CA ASN A 83 7.25 -7.81 -22.55
C ASN A 83 7.06 -9.13 -23.31
N GLY A 84 6.13 -10.00 -22.86
CA GLY A 84 5.79 -11.27 -23.49
C GLY A 84 6.78 -12.41 -23.24
N ASP A 85 7.76 -12.19 -22.36
CA ASP A 85 8.81 -13.16 -22.00
C ASP A 85 8.83 -13.50 -20.50
N GLY A 86 7.74 -13.19 -19.79
CA GLY A 86 7.63 -13.34 -18.34
C GLY A 86 8.25 -12.17 -17.58
N THR A 87 8.57 -11.07 -18.27
CA THR A 87 9.02 -9.83 -17.65
C THR A 87 8.06 -8.67 -17.90
N TYR A 88 8.10 -7.69 -17.01
CA TYR A 88 7.26 -6.49 -17.07
C TYR A 88 8.12 -5.25 -16.93
N THR A 89 7.86 -4.24 -17.76
CA THR A 89 8.50 -2.93 -17.63
C THR A 89 7.54 -1.93 -17.05
N VAL A 90 7.85 -1.41 -15.86
CA VAL A 90 7.07 -0.39 -15.15
C VAL A 90 7.70 0.98 -15.37
N THR A 91 6.86 1.96 -15.68
CA THR A 91 7.25 3.36 -15.79
C THR A 91 6.85 4.11 -14.53
N PHE A 92 7.82 4.61 -13.80
CA PHE A 92 7.67 5.56 -12.69
C PHE A 92 8.17 6.95 -13.10
N TYR A 93 7.99 7.93 -12.20
CA TYR A 93 8.49 9.28 -12.40
C TYR A 93 9.43 9.69 -11.25
N GLN A 94 10.60 10.20 -11.59
CA GLN A 94 11.51 10.82 -10.62
C GLN A 94 11.85 12.24 -11.09
N ASN A 95 11.58 13.23 -10.25
CA ASN A 95 11.75 14.65 -10.59
C ASN A 95 11.01 15.02 -11.90
N GLY A 96 9.79 14.54 -12.09
CA GLY A 96 8.95 14.75 -13.25
C GLY A 96 9.40 14.04 -14.54
N LYS A 97 10.43 13.18 -14.47
CA LYS A 97 10.95 12.44 -15.63
C LYS A 97 10.60 10.95 -15.51
N PRO A 98 10.18 10.31 -16.62
CA PRO A 98 9.87 8.89 -16.60
C PRO A 98 11.16 8.04 -16.43
N VAL A 99 11.09 7.06 -15.55
CA VAL A 99 12.12 6.05 -15.28
C VAL A 99 11.50 4.68 -15.48
N LYS A 100 12.14 3.83 -16.28
CA LYS A 100 11.64 2.49 -16.60
C LYS A 100 12.40 1.43 -15.81
N ILE A 101 11.66 0.57 -15.14
CA ILE A 101 12.18 -0.53 -14.34
C ILE A 101 11.59 -1.83 -14.87
N THR A 102 12.46 -2.80 -15.18
CA THR A 102 12.01 -4.12 -15.64
C THR A 102 12.14 -5.13 -14.49
N VAL A 103 11.08 -5.90 -14.25
CA VAL A 103 11.01 -6.99 -13.27
C VAL A 103 10.45 -8.24 -13.94
N ASP A 104 10.67 -9.41 -13.35
CA ASP A 104 10.07 -10.67 -13.79
C ASP A 104 8.86 -11.04 -12.93
N ASN A 105 8.25 -12.21 -13.22
CA ASN A 105 7.08 -12.74 -12.54
C ASN A 105 7.41 -13.61 -11.32
N GLU A 106 8.61 -13.52 -10.78
CA GLU A 106 8.98 -14.19 -9.53
C GLU A 106 8.77 -13.23 -8.35
N PHE A 107 7.99 -13.65 -7.35
CA PHE A 107 7.70 -12.83 -6.17
C PHE A 107 8.06 -13.57 -4.89
N PRO A 108 8.42 -12.83 -3.82
CA PRO A 108 8.67 -13.41 -2.51
C PRO A 108 7.41 -14.06 -1.94
N VAL A 109 7.51 -15.31 -1.47
CA VAL A 109 6.38 -16.06 -0.93
C VAL A 109 6.45 -16.23 0.57
N ARG A 110 5.28 -16.40 1.19
CA ARG A 110 5.15 -16.75 2.61
C ARG A 110 5.59 -18.18 2.85
N GLU A 111 6.05 -18.44 4.06
CA GLU A 111 6.20 -19.80 4.58
C GLU A 111 4.94 -20.25 5.32
N ASP A 112 4.67 -21.56 5.29
CA ASP A 112 3.67 -22.20 6.15
C ASP A 112 4.24 -22.44 7.58
N SER A 113 3.44 -23.00 8.48
CA SER A 113 3.84 -23.31 9.86
C SER A 113 5.03 -24.26 9.97
N ASN A 114 5.35 -25.01 8.92
CA ASN A 114 6.45 -25.97 8.85
C ASN A 114 7.71 -25.38 8.19
N GLY A 115 7.68 -24.13 7.74
CA GLY A 115 8.78 -23.47 7.05
C GLY A 115 8.83 -23.75 5.54
N ASN A 116 7.77 -24.32 4.96
CA ASN A 116 7.73 -24.55 3.53
C ASN A 116 7.18 -23.32 2.79
N PRO A 117 7.75 -22.98 1.60
CA PRO A 117 7.22 -21.90 0.80
C PRO A 117 5.80 -22.21 0.31
N THR A 118 4.92 -21.21 0.43
CA THR A 118 3.54 -21.26 -0.07
C THR A 118 3.42 -20.69 -1.49
N THR A 119 2.19 -20.60 -2.00
CA THR A 119 1.87 -19.91 -3.25
C THR A 119 1.37 -18.47 -3.02
N GLN A 120 1.38 -17.98 -1.77
CA GLN A 120 0.94 -16.63 -1.42
C GLN A 120 2.13 -15.68 -1.35
N SER A 121 1.99 -14.48 -1.89
CA SER A 121 2.99 -13.44 -1.74
C SER A 121 3.21 -13.07 -0.26
N ALA A 122 4.46 -12.83 0.09
CA ALA A 122 4.83 -12.37 1.42
C ALA A 122 4.53 -10.88 1.64
N TYR A 123 4.55 -10.09 0.58
CA TYR A 123 4.37 -8.64 0.58
C TYR A 123 3.03 -8.26 -0.06
N ALA A 124 2.99 -7.35 -1.05
CA ALA A 124 1.72 -7.08 -1.71
C ALA A 124 1.09 -8.35 -2.25
N ASN A 125 -0.21 -8.45 -2.11
CA ASN A 125 -1.00 -9.59 -2.55
C ASN A 125 -2.29 -9.07 -3.18
N THR A 126 -3.06 -9.96 -3.81
CA THR A 126 -4.37 -9.64 -4.36
C THR A 126 -5.44 -10.43 -3.64
N GLY A 127 -6.58 -9.80 -3.39
CA GLY A 127 -7.76 -10.48 -2.83
C GLY A 127 -8.57 -11.23 -3.88
N SER A 128 -8.20 -11.13 -5.16
CA SER A 128 -8.98 -11.62 -6.30
C SER A 128 -8.58 -13.02 -6.75
N THR A 129 -9.56 -13.73 -7.32
CA THR A 129 -9.38 -14.98 -8.07
C THR A 129 -10.09 -14.79 -9.41
N PRO A 130 -9.43 -14.78 -10.56
CA PRO A 130 -8.03 -15.16 -10.81
C PRO A 130 -7.00 -14.17 -10.24
N GLN A 131 -5.78 -14.65 -10.01
CA GLN A 131 -4.72 -13.83 -9.40
C GLN A 131 -4.29 -12.72 -10.35
N GLU A 132 -4.36 -11.49 -9.86
CA GLU A 132 -3.89 -10.31 -10.54
C GLU A 132 -2.44 -10.02 -10.14
N LEU A 133 -1.61 -9.66 -11.10
CA LEU A 133 -0.18 -9.45 -10.84
C LEU A 133 0.19 -7.98 -10.67
N TRP A 134 -0.67 -7.04 -11.05
CA TRP A 134 -0.29 -5.64 -11.10
C TRP A 134 0.17 -5.05 -9.74
N PRO A 135 -0.44 -5.35 -8.57
CA PRO A 135 0.06 -4.82 -7.30
C PRO A 135 1.44 -5.36 -6.96
N LEU A 136 1.68 -6.66 -7.23
CA LEU A 136 2.96 -7.32 -6.98
C LEU A 136 4.06 -6.77 -7.92
N ILE A 137 3.72 -6.56 -9.20
CA ILE A 137 4.63 -6.00 -10.21
C ILE A 137 5.03 -4.58 -9.80
N MET A 138 4.05 -3.74 -9.41
CA MET A 138 4.30 -2.36 -9.00
C MET A 138 5.18 -2.28 -7.75
N GLU A 139 4.89 -3.09 -6.73
CA GLU A 139 5.69 -3.13 -5.50
C GLU A 139 7.12 -3.63 -5.75
N LYS A 140 7.29 -4.71 -6.53
CA LYS A 140 8.62 -5.23 -6.90
C LYS A 140 9.42 -4.22 -7.70
N ALA A 141 8.79 -3.56 -8.66
CA ALA A 141 9.44 -2.53 -9.46
C ALA A 141 9.87 -1.34 -8.61
N TYR A 142 9.06 -0.94 -7.63
CA TYR A 142 9.42 0.12 -6.71
C TYR A 142 10.60 -0.28 -5.81
N ALA A 143 10.58 -1.48 -5.22
CA ALA A 143 11.70 -1.98 -4.44
C ALA A 143 13.01 -2.04 -5.25
N ARG A 144 12.91 -2.37 -6.55
CA ARG A 144 14.05 -2.36 -7.46
C ARG A 144 14.55 -0.94 -7.75
N LEU A 145 13.65 0.01 -7.96
CA LEU A 145 13.98 1.42 -8.18
C LEU A 145 14.68 2.02 -6.95
N ASP A 146 14.19 1.70 -5.75
CA ASP A 146 14.72 2.22 -4.50
C ASP A 146 15.77 1.28 -3.89
N GLY A 147 16.92 1.26 -4.50
CA GLY A 147 18.09 0.54 -4.02
C GLY A 147 18.05 -0.98 -4.14
N ASN A 148 17.17 -1.52 -4.99
CA ASN A 148 17.03 -2.96 -5.24
C ASN A 148 16.78 -3.77 -3.95
N SER A 149 15.90 -3.27 -3.08
CA SER A 149 15.61 -3.92 -1.78
C SER A 149 14.23 -3.54 -1.26
N TYR A 150 13.43 -4.54 -0.88
CA TYR A 150 12.14 -4.33 -0.21
C TYR A 150 12.26 -3.61 1.14
N SER A 151 13.39 -3.73 1.83
CA SER A 151 13.61 -3.00 3.08
C SER A 151 13.75 -1.49 2.88
N LYS A 152 14.05 -1.04 1.67
CA LYS A 152 14.19 0.40 1.35
C LYS A 152 12.85 1.11 1.19
N ILE A 153 11.81 0.37 0.82
CA ILE A 153 10.47 0.92 0.65
C ILE A 153 9.60 0.77 1.91
N VAL A 154 10.20 0.42 3.05
CA VAL A 154 9.51 0.39 4.35
C VAL A 154 9.42 1.81 4.92
N GLY A 155 8.18 2.29 5.10
CA GLY A 155 7.90 3.65 5.57
C GLY A 155 8.15 4.72 4.51
N GLY A 156 7.24 5.67 4.40
CA GLY A 156 7.30 6.78 3.46
C GLY A 156 6.05 7.64 3.51
N TRP A 157 5.93 8.59 2.60
CA TRP A 157 4.79 9.50 2.50
C TRP A 157 3.92 9.19 1.29
N PRO A 158 2.59 9.05 1.45
CA PRO A 158 1.70 8.71 0.32
C PRO A 158 1.75 9.72 -0.83
N GLY A 159 1.94 11.01 -0.54
CA GLY A 159 2.06 12.04 -1.58
C GLY A 159 3.26 11.83 -2.48
N GLU A 160 4.43 11.45 -1.92
CA GLU A 160 5.63 11.12 -2.70
C GLU A 160 5.40 9.87 -3.58
N ALA A 161 4.63 8.91 -3.07
CA ALA A 161 4.25 7.74 -3.85
C ALA A 161 3.29 8.11 -5.01
N VAL A 162 2.34 9.03 -4.80
CA VAL A 162 1.50 9.56 -5.89
C VAL A 162 2.36 10.28 -6.94
N GLU A 163 3.33 11.10 -6.53
CA GLU A 163 4.26 11.76 -7.47
C GLU A 163 5.07 10.72 -8.26
N LEU A 164 5.55 9.67 -7.60
CA LEU A 164 6.27 8.58 -8.25
C LEU A 164 5.43 7.89 -9.34
N LEU A 165 4.12 7.73 -9.09
CA LEU A 165 3.19 7.07 -10.01
C LEU A 165 2.74 7.97 -11.17
N THR A 166 2.60 9.27 -10.93
CA THR A 166 1.92 10.19 -11.85
C THR A 166 2.82 11.27 -12.43
N GLY A 167 3.97 11.53 -11.80
CA GLY A 167 4.84 12.66 -12.12
C GLY A 167 4.33 14.01 -11.62
N THR A 168 3.20 14.06 -10.93
CA THR A 168 2.59 15.28 -10.40
C THR A 168 3.00 15.52 -8.96
N PRO A 169 3.61 16.66 -8.63
CA PRO A 169 4.00 16.99 -7.27
C PRO A 169 2.80 17.00 -6.30
N PRO A 170 2.95 16.43 -5.08
CA PRO A 170 1.86 16.38 -4.13
C PRO A 170 1.61 17.74 -3.47
N GLN A 171 0.36 17.97 -3.08
CA GLN A 171 -0.03 19.04 -2.17
C GLN A 171 -0.42 18.45 -0.82
N ARG A 172 -0.06 19.15 0.25
CA ARG A 172 -0.46 18.77 1.59
C ARG A 172 -1.59 19.68 2.06
N LEU A 173 -2.71 19.06 2.43
CA LEU A 173 -3.84 19.76 3.01
C LEU A 173 -3.80 19.62 4.53
N ASP A 174 -4.02 20.73 5.23
CA ASP A 174 -4.27 20.71 6.67
C ASP A 174 -5.78 20.69 6.90
N LEU A 175 -6.26 19.60 7.51
CA LEU A 175 -7.67 19.39 7.81
C LEU A 175 -8.05 19.86 9.22
N SER A 176 -7.15 20.55 9.94
CA SER A 176 -7.51 21.12 11.24
C SER A 176 -8.63 22.15 11.09
N ALA A 177 -9.58 22.08 11.99
CA ALA A 177 -10.74 22.98 12.04
C ALA A 177 -11.02 23.37 13.50
N SER A 178 -11.29 24.65 13.76
CA SER A 178 -11.60 25.19 15.06
C SER A 178 -13.10 25.31 15.31
N THR A 179 -13.90 25.27 14.23
CA THR A 179 -15.35 25.36 14.27
C THR A 179 -16.01 24.27 13.42
N PRO A 180 -17.26 23.90 13.69
CA PRO A 180 -18.01 22.97 12.84
C PRO A 180 -18.18 23.46 11.39
N GLU A 181 -18.22 24.77 11.18
CA GLU A 181 -18.30 25.36 9.84
C GLU A 181 -16.99 25.17 9.08
N GLU A 182 -15.84 25.45 9.72
CA GLU A 182 -14.52 25.18 9.12
C GLU A 182 -14.35 23.70 8.78
N ALA A 183 -14.78 22.79 9.69
CA ALA A 183 -14.73 21.36 9.44
C ALA A 183 -15.56 20.98 8.20
N ARG A 184 -16.78 21.51 8.07
CA ARG A 184 -17.64 21.29 6.90
C ARG A 184 -17.00 21.81 5.62
N ASN A 185 -16.38 22.99 5.65
CA ASN A 185 -15.69 23.57 4.50
C ASN A 185 -14.50 22.71 4.06
N ARG A 186 -13.75 22.14 5.02
CA ARG A 186 -12.66 21.20 4.72
C ARG A 186 -13.16 19.91 4.08
N LEU A 187 -14.29 19.39 4.56
CA LEU A 187 -14.91 18.21 3.94
C LEU A 187 -15.40 18.52 2.52
N GLN A 188 -15.99 19.69 2.31
CA GLN A 188 -16.42 20.10 0.97
C GLN A 188 -15.22 20.22 0.01
N GLU A 189 -14.12 20.82 0.45
CA GLU A 189 -12.88 20.90 -0.32
C GLU A 189 -12.36 19.51 -0.74
N LEU A 190 -12.36 18.55 0.19
CA LEU A 190 -11.96 17.16 -0.12
C LEU A 190 -12.93 16.49 -1.11
N GLN A 191 -14.24 16.72 -0.94
CA GLN A 191 -15.25 16.19 -1.87
C GLN A 191 -15.08 16.75 -3.26
N ASP A 192 -14.79 18.07 -3.38
CA ASP A 192 -14.57 18.73 -4.65
C ASP A 192 -13.33 18.18 -5.35
N TYR A 193 -12.22 17.99 -4.63
CA TYR A 193 -11.02 17.33 -5.16
C TYR A 193 -11.30 15.92 -5.67
N LEU A 194 -12.07 15.09 -4.93
CA LEU A 194 -12.45 13.77 -5.41
C LEU A 194 -13.28 13.82 -6.70
N ASN A 195 -14.24 14.76 -6.77
CA ASN A 195 -15.08 14.96 -7.95
C ASN A 195 -14.29 15.45 -9.17
N GLU A 196 -13.20 16.17 -8.94
CA GLU A 196 -12.27 16.66 -9.98
C GLU A 196 -11.26 15.57 -10.41
N GLY A 197 -11.29 14.38 -9.78
CA GLY A 197 -10.40 13.28 -10.11
C GLY A 197 -9.02 13.34 -9.44
N HIS A 198 -8.86 14.16 -8.40
CA HIS A 198 -7.59 14.21 -7.66
C HIS A 198 -7.35 12.95 -6.81
N TYR A 199 -6.09 12.58 -6.68
CA TYR A 199 -5.65 11.45 -5.86
C TYR A 199 -5.54 11.88 -4.40
N LEU A 200 -6.43 11.37 -3.54
CA LEU A 200 -6.43 11.71 -2.13
C LEU A 200 -5.96 10.54 -1.27
N THR A 201 -4.96 10.83 -0.45
CA THR A 201 -4.45 9.91 0.56
C THR A 201 -4.43 10.57 1.92
N ALA A 202 -4.52 9.79 2.98
CA ALA A 202 -4.40 10.25 4.35
C ALA A 202 -3.34 9.44 5.10
N ALA A 203 -2.59 10.09 5.99
CA ALA A 203 -1.66 9.42 6.87
C ALA A 203 -1.98 9.77 8.33
N THR A 204 -2.02 8.76 9.17
CA THR A 204 -2.19 8.93 10.59
C THR A 204 -0.84 9.11 11.27
N ARG A 205 -0.79 9.98 12.28
CA ARG A 205 0.40 10.16 13.10
C ARG A 205 0.66 8.96 14.02
N PRO A 206 1.89 8.79 14.53
CA PRO A 206 2.16 7.83 15.59
C PRO A 206 1.31 8.12 16.83
N LYS A 207 0.91 7.06 17.53
CA LYS A 207 0.15 7.19 18.78
C LYS A 207 1.05 7.79 19.88
N GLY A 208 0.66 8.95 20.40
CA GLY A 208 1.34 9.60 21.51
C GLY A 208 1.04 8.94 22.87
N VAL A 209 1.87 9.24 23.89
CA VAL A 209 1.70 8.72 25.26
C VAL A 209 0.33 9.11 25.85
N LEU A 210 -0.10 10.36 25.67
CA LEU A 210 -1.39 10.85 26.17
C LEU A 210 -2.59 10.15 25.50
N GLU A 211 -2.49 9.81 24.22
CA GLU A 211 -3.51 9.11 23.46
C GLU A 211 -3.57 7.62 23.82
N SER A 212 -2.44 7.06 24.26
CA SER A 212 -2.41 5.72 24.84
C SER A 212 -3.23 5.64 26.13
N LEU A 213 -3.35 6.76 26.86
CA LEU A 213 -4.12 6.87 28.10
C LEU A 213 -5.60 7.26 27.83
N LYS A 214 -5.86 8.11 26.84
CA LYS A 214 -7.20 8.65 26.53
C LYS A 214 -7.99 7.82 25.51
N GLY A 215 -7.36 6.85 24.87
CA GLY A 215 -7.93 6.07 23.77
C GLY A 215 -7.57 6.66 22.40
N TRP A 216 -7.36 5.79 21.44
CA TRP A 216 -7.22 6.08 20.02
C TRP A 216 -8.51 5.66 19.31
N PRO A 217 -8.97 6.33 18.26
CA PRO A 217 -10.14 5.88 17.52
C PRO A 217 -10.01 4.41 17.11
N SER A 218 -10.97 3.58 17.46
CA SER A 218 -10.88 2.11 17.28
C SER A 218 -10.87 1.66 15.83
N ASN A 219 -11.31 2.54 14.91
CA ASN A 219 -11.44 2.30 13.48
C ASN A 219 -10.26 2.83 12.66
N VAL A 220 -9.24 3.41 13.30
CA VAL A 220 -8.06 4.00 12.63
C VAL A 220 -6.78 3.43 13.23
N VAL A 221 -5.87 2.95 12.40
CA VAL A 221 -4.56 2.45 12.82
C VAL A 221 -3.59 3.63 12.92
N PRO A 222 -2.82 3.79 14.01
CA PRO A 222 -1.80 4.83 14.12
C PRO A 222 -0.59 4.52 13.21
N ASN A 223 0.13 5.56 12.79
CA ASN A 223 1.30 5.44 11.91
C ASN A 223 1.02 4.61 10.64
N HIS A 224 -0.09 4.92 9.97
CA HIS A 224 -0.58 4.15 8.83
C HIS A 224 -1.14 5.07 7.75
N ALA A 225 -1.12 4.60 6.51
CA ALA A 225 -1.62 5.35 5.36
C ALA A 225 -2.88 4.69 4.78
N TYR A 226 -3.74 5.53 4.23
CA TYR A 226 -5.04 5.19 3.65
C TYR A 226 -5.25 5.94 2.34
N SER A 227 -6.01 5.37 1.40
CA SER A 227 -6.65 6.14 0.34
C SER A 227 -7.99 6.69 0.84
N ILE A 228 -8.37 7.89 0.38
CA ILE A 228 -9.70 8.47 0.66
C ILE A 228 -10.60 8.07 -0.51
N GLU A 229 -11.67 7.32 -0.21
CA GLU A 229 -12.59 6.82 -1.23
C GLU A 229 -13.81 7.70 -1.42
N ARG A 230 -14.31 8.29 -0.33
CA ARG A 230 -15.53 9.09 -0.35
C ARG A 230 -15.56 10.05 0.83
N VAL A 231 -16.17 11.19 0.63
CA VAL A 231 -16.48 12.16 1.70
C VAL A 231 -18.00 12.29 1.79
N ASP A 232 -18.51 12.39 3.01
CA ASP A 232 -19.91 12.63 3.32
C ASP A 232 -20.00 13.92 4.14
N VAL A 233 -20.16 15.02 3.42
CA VAL A 233 -20.17 16.37 3.99
C VAL A 233 -21.36 16.56 4.94
N GLU A 234 -22.51 15.94 4.63
CA GLU A 234 -23.73 16.09 5.43
C GLU A 234 -23.58 15.45 6.81
N ASN A 235 -22.97 14.26 6.85
CA ASN A 235 -22.78 13.49 8.07
C ASN A 235 -21.40 13.71 8.73
N GLY A 236 -20.53 14.51 8.14
CA GLY A 236 -19.19 14.80 8.67
C GLY A 236 -18.24 13.58 8.64
N LEU A 237 -18.32 12.76 7.59
CA LEU A 237 -17.55 11.51 7.50
C LEU A 237 -16.60 11.49 6.32
N ILE A 238 -15.40 10.92 6.55
CA ILE A 238 -14.46 10.54 5.50
C ILE A 238 -14.38 9.01 5.46
N TYR A 239 -14.59 8.43 4.29
CA TYR A 239 -14.44 6.99 4.07
C TYR A 239 -13.05 6.72 3.52
N VAL A 240 -12.29 5.96 4.26
CA VAL A 240 -10.92 5.60 3.91
C VAL A 240 -10.79 4.10 3.69
N ARG A 241 -9.95 3.72 2.73
CA ARG A 241 -9.59 2.33 2.50
C ARG A 241 -8.26 2.03 3.16
N ASN A 242 -8.26 0.98 3.98
CA ASN A 242 -7.05 0.41 4.54
C ASN A 242 -6.39 -0.51 3.49
N PRO A 243 -5.11 -0.30 3.13
CA PRO A 243 -4.40 -1.17 2.18
C PRO A 243 -4.26 -2.63 2.64
N TRP A 244 -4.56 -2.94 3.91
CA TRP A 244 -4.64 -4.34 4.37
C TRP A 244 -5.78 -5.15 3.74
N GLY A 245 -6.65 -4.52 2.94
CA GLY A 245 -7.79 -5.17 2.31
C GLY A 245 -9.00 -5.35 3.23
N SER A 246 -8.95 -4.90 4.46
CA SER A 246 -10.05 -4.96 5.43
C SER A 246 -11.04 -3.81 5.23
N GLY A 247 -11.80 -3.85 4.12
CA GLY A 247 -12.99 -3.03 3.91
C GLY A 247 -12.84 -1.51 4.06
N ARG A 248 -13.91 -0.79 3.77
CA ARG A 248 -14.05 0.64 3.97
C ARG A 248 -14.28 0.93 5.45
N THR A 249 -13.48 1.82 6.02
CA THR A 249 -13.66 2.24 7.41
C THR A 249 -14.07 3.72 7.42
N PRO A 250 -15.27 4.06 7.89
CA PRO A 250 -15.64 5.45 8.12
C PRO A 250 -14.83 6.00 9.30
N ALA A 251 -14.19 7.15 9.10
CA ALA A 251 -13.54 7.88 10.18
C ALA A 251 -14.37 9.14 10.51
N PRO A 252 -14.88 9.29 11.74
CA PRO A 252 -15.49 10.55 12.17
C PRO A 252 -14.40 11.64 12.25
N MET A 253 -14.75 12.83 11.81
CA MET A 253 -13.94 14.04 11.99
C MET A 253 -14.07 14.59 13.42
#